data_fb1b7f21e2629aa7a088c895f5787ba4
#
_entry.id   fb1b7f21e2629aa7a088c895f5787ba4
#
_cell.length_a   1.000
_cell.length_b   1.000
_cell.length_c   1.000
_cell.angle_alpha   90.00
_cell.angle_beta   90.00
_cell.angle_gamma   90.00
#
_symmetry.space_group_name_H-M   'P 1'
#
loop_
_entity.id
_entity.type
_entity.pdbx_description
1 polymer ?
#
loop_
_entity_poly.entity_id
_entity_poly.type
_entity_poly.pdbx_seq_one_letter_code
_entity_poly.pdbx_strand_id
1 'polypeptide(L)'
;MSLLSDLQTIAESCGVSVETGVFSGKAPDTYLVITPLSDNFELHADNAPGCETQEARLSLFTKDSYTKLKSVLVRALLGADFYITDRRYIGFETETGYHHYAIDVAQIYELEE
;
A
#
# COMPACT_ATOMS: atom_id res chain seq x y z
N MET A 1 -8.67 13.53 4.11
CA MET A 1 -7.60 12.52 4.22
C MET A 1 -8.06 11.23 3.60
N SER A 2 -7.22 10.56 2.89
CA SER A 2 -7.56 9.27 2.29
C SER A 2 -6.41 8.31 2.47
N LEU A 3 -6.75 7.02 2.44
CA LEU A 3 -5.76 5.96 2.55
C LEU A 3 -4.70 6.06 1.45
N LEU A 4 -5.13 6.30 0.21
CA LEU A 4 -4.19 6.37 -0.91
C LEU A 4 -3.20 7.52 -0.73
N SER A 5 -3.68 8.68 -0.29
CA SER A 5 -2.84 9.84 -0.06
C SER A 5 -1.83 9.58 1.06
N ASP A 6 -2.29 8.98 2.15
CA ASP A 6 -1.43 8.69 3.29
C ASP A 6 -0.36 7.65 2.93
N LEU A 7 -0.75 6.62 2.18
CA LEU A 7 0.19 5.59 1.74
C LEU A 7 1.23 6.14 0.77
N GLN A 8 0.81 7.05 -0.11
CA GLN A 8 1.75 7.69 -1.03
C GLN A 8 2.80 8.47 -0.26
N THR A 9 2.38 9.24 0.75
CA THR A 9 3.29 10.00 1.59
C THR A 9 4.29 9.08 2.29
N ILE A 10 3.82 7.97 2.85
CA ILE A 10 4.69 7.02 3.54
C ILE A 10 5.70 6.40 2.58
N ALA A 11 5.25 5.97 1.41
CA ALA A 11 6.13 5.35 0.43
C ALA A 11 7.20 6.32 -0.05
N GLU A 12 6.82 7.56 -0.33
CA GLU A 12 7.77 8.58 -0.75
C GLU A 12 8.80 8.87 0.33
N SER A 13 8.39 8.84 1.60
CA SER A 13 9.32 9.02 2.70
C SER A 13 10.34 7.87 2.80
N CYS A 14 10.00 6.72 2.26
CA CYS A 14 10.91 5.56 2.20
C CYS A 14 11.80 5.59 0.95
N GLY A 15 11.65 6.61 0.10
CA GLY A 15 12.45 6.73 -1.10
C GLY A 15 11.98 5.91 -2.27
N VAL A 16 10.71 5.49 -2.28
CA VAL A 16 10.15 4.65 -3.35
C VAL A 16 9.26 5.49 -4.25
N SER A 17 9.42 5.34 -5.56
CA SER A 17 8.51 5.94 -6.53
C SER A 17 7.13 5.28 -6.44
N VAL A 18 6.09 6.09 -6.38
CA VAL A 18 4.72 5.58 -6.34
C VAL A 18 4.05 5.86 -7.68
N GLU A 19 3.50 4.82 -8.27
CA GLU A 19 2.78 4.90 -9.53
C GLU A 19 1.33 4.49 -9.32
N THR A 20 0.43 5.19 -9.96
CA THR A 20 -1.01 4.94 -9.80
C THR A 20 -1.63 4.61 -11.14
N GLY A 21 -1.29 3.45 -11.69
CA GLY A 21 -1.88 3.04 -12.94
C GLY A 21 -0.83 2.65 -13.96
N VAL A 22 -1.04 3.09 -15.20
CA VAL A 22 -0.19 2.71 -16.32
C VAL A 22 0.97 3.69 -16.45
N PHE A 23 2.18 3.16 -16.65
CA PHE A 23 3.34 4.00 -16.90
C PHE A 23 3.24 4.66 -18.26
N SER A 24 3.60 5.93 -18.32
CA SER A 24 3.65 6.67 -19.57
C SER A 24 5.05 6.65 -20.19
N GLY A 25 5.92 5.79 -19.71
CA GLY A 25 7.27 5.69 -20.21
C GLY A 25 7.96 4.48 -19.61
N LYS A 26 9.27 4.53 -19.50
CA LYS A 26 10.03 3.42 -18.95
C LYS A 26 9.81 3.33 -17.44
N ALA A 27 9.44 2.16 -16.96
CA ALA A 27 9.26 1.91 -15.54
C ALA A 27 10.60 1.95 -14.82
N PRO A 28 10.67 2.56 -13.61
CA PRO A 28 11.90 2.52 -12.81
C PRO A 28 12.22 1.10 -12.35
N ASP A 29 13.47 0.89 -11.93
CA ASP A 29 13.91 -0.41 -11.44
C ASP A 29 13.21 -0.82 -10.13
N THR A 30 12.74 0.15 -9.39
CA THR A 30 11.99 -0.08 -8.15
C THR A 30 10.84 0.90 -8.09
N TYR A 31 9.63 0.39 -7.92
CA TYR A 31 8.45 1.24 -7.80
C TYR A 31 7.36 0.53 -7.01
N LEU A 32 6.37 1.30 -6.59
CA LEU A 32 5.25 0.81 -5.82
C LEU A 32 3.96 1.22 -6.51
N VAL A 33 3.02 0.30 -6.59
CA VAL A 33 1.65 0.60 -7.08
C VAL A 33 0.71 0.43 -5.90
N ILE A 34 -0.14 1.43 -5.69
CA ILE A 34 -1.14 1.38 -4.62
C ILE A 34 -2.50 1.13 -5.27
N THR A 35 -3.14 0.04 -4.88
CA THR A 35 -4.42 -0.37 -5.44
C THR A 35 -5.47 -0.38 -4.33
N PRO A 36 -6.55 0.41 -4.44
CA PRO A 36 -7.61 0.34 -3.45
C PRO A 36 -8.32 -1.01 -3.55
N LEU A 37 -8.63 -1.60 -2.41
CA LEU A 37 -9.28 -2.90 -2.34
C LEU A 37 -10.74 -2.79 -1.95
N SER A 38 -11.03 -2.06 -0.87
CA SER A 38 -12.41 -1.93 -0.41
C SER A 38 -12.56 -0.80 0.59
N ASP A 39 -13.79 -0.32 0.72
CA ASP A 39 -14.20 0.62 1.75
C ASP A 39 -15.41 0.02 2.45
N ASN A 40 -15.32 -0.15 3.76
CA ASN A 40 -16.40 -0.75 4.53
C ASN A 40 -16.74 0.14 5.71
N PHE A 41 -18.04 0.26 6.00
CA PHE A 41 -18.48 0.96 7.18
C PHE A 41 -18.22 0.13 8.42
N GLU A 42 -17.75 0.80 9.46
CA GLU A 42 -17.64 0.17 10.76
C GLU A 42 -19.01 0.19 11.42
N LEU A 43 -19.45 -0.97 11.91
CA LEU A 43 -20.70 -1.08 12.62
C LEU A 43 -20.45 -0.85 14.10
N HIS A 44 -21.10 0.16 14.64
CA HIS A 44 -21.02 0.50 16.05
C HIS A 44 -22.29 0.11 16.75
N ALA A 45 -22.25 0.08 18.08
CA ALA A 45 -23.39 -0.32 18.88
C ALA A 45 -24.61 0.56 18.66
N ASP A 46 -24.41 1.82 18.30
CA ASP A 46 -25.49 2.78 18.02
C ASP A 46 -25.96 2.74 16.57
N ASN A 47 -25.38 1.87 15.76
CA ASN A 47 -25.69 1.72 14.35
C ASN A 47 -25.51 3.01 13.52
N ALA A 48 -24.75 3.95 14.06
CA ALA A 48 -24.43 5.19 13.34
C ALA A 48 -23.00 5.08 12.81
N PRO A 49 -22.79 4.84 11.51
CA PRO A 49 -21.44 4.73 10.98
C PRO A 49 -20.74 6.08 11.01
N GLY A 50 -19.85 6.25 11.97
CA GLY A 50 -19.02 7.46 12.07
C GLY A 50 -17.69 7.32 11.36
N CYS A 51 -17.32 6.11 10.99
CA CYS A 51 -16.05 5.80 10.39
C CYS A 51 -16.20 4.78 9.28
N GLU A 52 -15.18 4.69 8.44
CA GLU A 52 -15.09 3.61 7.47
C GLU A 52 -13.71 2.99 7.52
N THR A 53 -13.63 1.70 7.21
CA THR A 53 -12.36 1.02 7.06
C THR A 53 -12.02 0.99 5.59
N GLN A 54 -10.87 1.56 5.24
CA GLN A 54 -10.37 1.53 3.87
C GLN A 54 -9.23 0.55 3.79
N GLU A 55 -9.22 -0.24 2.74
CA GLU A 55 -8.18 -1.25 2.51
C GLU A 55 -7.52 -1.01 1.16
N ALA A 56 -6.22 -1.23 1.12
CA ALA A 56 -5.45 -1.08 -0.11
C ALA A 56 -4.30 -2.08 -0.13
N ARG A 57 -3.82 -2.34 -1.33
CA ARG A 57 -2.64 -3.18 -1.54
C ARG A 57 -1.49 -2.33 -2.05
N LEU A 58 -0.34 -2.49 -1.42
CA LEU A 58 0.90 -1.92 -1.92
C LEU A 58 1.64 -3.03 -2.65
N SER A 59 1.77 -2.88 -3.95
CA SER A 59 2.50 -3.84 -4.78
C SER A 59 3.88 -3.28 -5.04
N LEU A 60 4.89 -3.91 -4.45
CA LEU A 60 6.28 -3.52 -4.61
C LEU A 60 6.88 -4.32 -5.76
N PHE A 61 7.44 -3.59 -6.72
CA PHE A 61 8.16 -4.18 -7.85
C PHE A 61 9.60 -3.71 -7.80
N THR A 62 10.53 -4.64 -7.77
CA THR A 62 11.95 -4.28 -7.73
C THR A 62 12.79 -5.30 -8.46
N LYS A 63 13.81 -4.82 -9.16
CA LYS A 63 14.79 -5.69 -9.82
C LYS A 63 15.91 -6.09 -8.85
N ASP A 64 15.99 -5.41 -7.71
CA ASP A 64 16.96 -5.70 -6.67
C ASP A 64 16.33 -6.56 -5.58
N SER A 65 17.06 -6.76 -4.49
CA SER A 65 16.52 -7.50 -3.36
C SER A 65 15.34 -6.76 -2.75
N TYR A 66 14.19 -7.42 -2.63
CA TYR A 66 13.00 -6.81 -2.05
C TYR A 66 13.03 -6.81 -0.51
N THR A 67 13.88 -7.62 0.09
CA THR A 67 13.85 -7.87 1.53
C THR A 67 14.07 -6.61 2.36
N LYS A 68 15.08 -5.83 2.00
CA LYS A 68 15.41 -4.62 2.75
C LYS A 68 14.31 -3.56 2.62
N LEU A 69 13.84 -3.34 1.40
CA LEU A 69 12.82 -2.34 1.15
C LEU A 69 11.48 -2.75 1.76
N LYS A 70 11.14 -4.03 1.69
CA LYS A 70 9.98 -4.56 2.38
C LYS A 70 10.02 -4.23 3.86
N SER A 71 11.16 -4.44 4.52
CA SER A 71 11.30 -4.16 5.94
C SER A 71 11.15 -2.68 6.26
N VAL A 72 11.70 -1.81 5.42
CA VAL A 72 11.56 -0.37 5.60
C VAL A 72 10.10 0.05 5.49
N LEU A 73 9.40 -0.45 4.47
CA LEU A 73 7.98 -0.14 4.26
C LEU A 73 7.11 -0.64 5.42
N VAL A 74 7.34 -1.87 5.87
CA VAL A 74 6.57 -2.44 6.98
C VAL A 74 6.76 -1.61 8.25
N ARG A 75 7.99 -1.23 8.56
CA ARG A 75 8.24 -0.40 9.74
C ARG A 75 7.57 0.97 9.65
N ALA A 76 7.62 1.58 8.48
CA ALA A 76 6.99 2.88 8.28
C ALA A 76 5.47 2.79 8.44
N LEU A 77 4.86 1.73 7.91
CA LEU A 77 3.43 1.52 8.02
C LEU A 77 3.02 1.28 9.48
N LEU A 78 3.75 0.44 10.20
CA LEU A 78 3.44 0.18 11.60
C LEU A 78 3.65 1.44 12.45
N GLY A 79 4.69 2.22 12.14
CA GLY A 79 4.95 3.46 12.85
C GLY A 79 3.89 4.53 12.62
N ALA A 80 3.15 4.44 11.53
CA ALA A 80 2.04 5.33 11.20
C ALA A 80 0.68 4.74 11.60
N ASP A 81 0.69 3.68 12.39
CA ASP A 81 -0.51 3.03 12.94
C ASP A 81 -1.42 2.39 11.90
N PHE A 82 -0.85 1.94 10.80
CA PHE A 82 -1.61 1.15 9.83
C PHE A 82 -1.70 -0.30 10.26
N TYR A 83 -2.82 -0.93 9.94
CA TYR A 83 -2.98 -2.36 10.16
C TYR A 83 -2.50 -3.10 8.91
N ILE A 84 -1.58 -4.04 9.09
CA ILE A 84 -1.13 -4.88 7.99
C ILE A 84 -1.93 -6.16 8.03
N THR A 85 -2.76 -6.37 7.01
CA THR A 85 -3.69 -7.50 6.99
C THR A 85 -3.11 -8.71 6.28
N ASP A 86 -2.16 -8.50 5.37
CA ASP A 86 -1.49 -9.60 4.67
C ASP A 86 -0.17 -9.14 4.08
N ARG A 87 0.77 -10.06 3.97
CA ARG A 87 2.05 -9.83 3.29
C ARG A 87 2.42 -11.10 2.57
N ARG A 88 2.75 -10.99 1.28
CA ARG A 88 3.17 -12.17 0.54
C ARG A 88 4.08 -11.83 -0.63
N TYR A 89 5.00 -12.72 -0.91
CA TYR A 89 5.79 -12.67 -2.13
C TYR A 89 4.95 -13.27 -3.25
N ILE A 90 4.70 -12.48 -4.29
CA ILE A 90 3.85 -12.93 -5.40
C ILE A 90 4.65 -13.74 -6.40
N GLY A 91 5.83 -13.27 -6.77
CA GLY A 91 6.65 -14.00 -7.73
C GLY A 91 7.71 -13.14 -8.39
N PHE A 92 8.44 -13.78 -9.29
CA PHE A 92 9.46 -13.13 -10.08
C PHE A 92 9.06 -13.18 -11.55
N GLU A 93 9.07 -12.02 -12.19
CA GLU A 93 8.74 -11.91 -13.61
C GLU A 93 10.02 -12.07 -14.42
N THR A 94 10.17 -13.20 -15.09
CA THR A 94 11.39 -13.48 -15.83
C THR A 94 11.62 -12.54 -17.03
N GLU A 95 10.54 -12.05 -17.62
CA GLU A 95 10.64 -11.18 -18.80
C GLU A 95 11.15 -9.78 -18.44
N THR A 96 10.79 -9.28 -17.26
CA THR A 96 11.12 -7.93 -16.85
C THR A 96 12.20 -7.88 -15.77
N GLY A 97 12.40 -8.98 -15.05
CA GLY A 97 13.35 -9.04 -13.94
C GLY A 97 12.83 -8.49 -12.63
N TYR A 98 11.53 -8.22 -12.53
CA TYR A 98 10.96 -7.70 -11.29
C TYR A 98 10.56 -8.80 -10.33
N HIS A 99 10.89 -8.59 -9.06
CA HIS A 99 10.26 -9.30 -7.95
C HIS A 99 9.00 -8.54 -7.57
N HIS A 100 7.92 -9.25 -7.29
CA HIS A 100 6.66 -8.65 -6.87
C HIS A 100 6.31 -9.09 -5.46
N TYR A 101 6.21 -8.14 -4.55
CA TYR A 101 5.84 -8.38 -3.17
C TYR A 101 4.62 -7.53 -2.81
N ALA A 102 3.60 -8.12 -2.19
CA ALA A 102 2.37 -7.42 -1.87
C ALA A 102 2.22 -7.24 -0.36
N ILE A 103 1.82 -6.04 0.04
CA ILE A 103 1.49 -5.72 1.43
C ILE A 103 0.08 -5.16 1.43
N ASP A 104 -0.84 -5.84 2.09
CA ASP A 104 -2.22 -5.37 2.21
C ASP A 104 -2.36 -4.66 3.54
N VAL A 105 -2.97 -3.48 3.51
CA VAL A 105 -3.12 -2.65 4.70
C VAL A 105 -4.55 -2.16 4.83
N ALA A 106 -4.91 -1.80 6.05
CA ALA A 106 -6.21 -1.22 6.36
C ALA A 106 -6.03 -0.07 7.34
N GLN A 107 -6.92 0.90 7.26
CA GLN A 107 -6.96 2.00 8.21
C GLN A 107 -8.38 2.50 8.35
N ILE A 108 -8.69 3.01 9.53
CA ILE A 108 -10.00 3.54 9.84
C ILE A 108 -9.97 5.05 9.66
N TYR A 109 -10.93 5.57 8.92
CA TYR A 109 -11.05 7.01 8.66
C TYR A 109 -12.42 7.49 9.08
N GLU A 110 -12.49 8.71 9.61
CA GLU A 110 -13.76 9.34 9.90
C GLU A 110 -14.45 9.71 8.59
N LEU A 111 -15.77 9.54 8.57
CA LEU A 111 -16.55 9.94 7.40
C LEU A 111 -16.59 11.46 7.33
N GLU A 112 -16.35 11.99 6.15
CA GLU A 112 -16.45 13.41 5.89
C GLU A 112 -17.86 13.73 5.41
N GLU A 113 -18.37 14.84 5.86
CA GLU A 113 -19.70 15.31 5.46
C GLU A 113 -19.65 16.19 4.22
#